data_8057cc8be2844f3000d4ce9f591d6fba
#
_entry.id   8057cc8be2844f3000d4ce9f591d6fba
#
_cell.length_a   1.000
_cell.length_b   1.000
_cell.length_c   1.000
_cell.angle_alpha   90.00
_cell.angle_beta   90.00
_cell.angle_gamma   90.00
#
_symmetry.space_group_name_H-M   'P 1'
#
loop_
_entity.id
_entity.type
_entity.pdbx_description
1 polymer ?
#
loop_
_entity_poly.entity_id
_entity_poly.type
_entity_poly.pdbx_seq_one_letter_code
_entity_poly.pdbx_strand_id
1 'polypeptide(L)'
;MGREYELKYAATPEILSKIRLEYPNFKTIQMETTYYDTPDGILGRLHWTVRRRLENGVSVCTVKTNLPDGSRGEWEVEADEVAEALPRLVSMGAPEALLAYSAQGLRPTCGARFTRNAAMVNGGRSELALDSGVLLGGGKEEPLCEVEVEQKQGTDEETACFAKVLTEKYGLVPQPKSKLARARALIPNSK
;
A
#
# COMPACT_ATOMS: atom_id res chain seq x y z
N MET A 1 -0.62 -10.24 -12.42
CA MET A 1 -1.63 -10.46 -11.36
C MET A 1 -0.98 -11.30 -10.29
N GLY A 2 -0.85 -10.75 -9.08
CA GLY A 2 -0.36 -11.46 -7.90
C GLY A 2 -1.42 -11.42 -6.81
N ARG A 3 -1.61 -12.54 -6.10
CA ARG A 3 -2.27 -12.55 -4.80
C ARG A 3 -1.34 -11.84 -3.82
N GLU A 4 -1.81 -10.80 -3.16
CA GLU A 4 -1.07 -10.08 -2.14
C GLU A 4 -1.33 -10.71 -0.76
N TYR A 5 -0.27 -11.13 -0.07
CA TYR A 5 -0.31 -11.46 1.35
C TYR A 5 0.70 -10.59 2.09
N GLU A 6 0.19 -9.69 2.94
CA GLU A 6 0.97 -8.69 3.64
C GLU A 6 0.51 -8.57 5.09
N LEU A 7 1.46 -8.52 6.00
CA LEU A 7 1.25 -8.26 7.42
C LEU A 7 1.83 -6.89 7.77
N LYS A 8 1.01 -6.05 8.42
CA LYS A 8 1.36 -4.67 8.77
C LYS A 8 1.35 -4.45 10.27
N TYR A 9 2.31 -3.65 10.73
CA TYR A 9 2.50 -3.33 12.12
C TYR A 9 2.79 -1.84 12.30
N ALA A 10 2.16 -1.24 13.31
CA ALA A 10 2.57 0.07 13.80
C ALA A 10 3.93 -0.03 14.49
N ALA A 11 4.77 0.96 14.28
CA ALA A 11 6.10 1.04 14.88
C ALA A 11 6.40 2.46 15.36
N THR A 12 7.58 2.63 15.98
CA THR A 12 8.15 3.93 16.29
C THR A 12 9.45 4.14 15.50
N PRO A 13 9.94 5.37 15.33
CA PRO A 13 11.21 5.62 14.67
C PRO A 13 12.38 4.83 15.27
N GLU A 14 12.38 4.63 16.60
CA GLU A 14 13.40 3.86 17.32
C GLU A 14 13.34 2.37 16.94
N ILE A 15 12.13 1.81 16.79
CA ILE A 15 11.94 0.42 16.36
C ILE A 15 12.42 0.25 14.92
N LEU A 16 12.02 1.16 14.01
CA LEU A 16 12.50 1.10 12.61
C LEU A 16 14.03 1.16 12.53
N SER A 17 14.65 2.03 13.35
CA SER A 17 16.11 2.15 13.40
C SER A 17 16.78 0.86 13.88
N LYS A 18 16.24 0.21 14.91
CA LYS A 18 16.74 -1.08 15.42
C LYS A 18 16.65 -2.18 14.37
N ILE A 19 15.50 -2.29 13.69
CA ILE A 19 15.30 -3.27 12.63
C ILE A 19 16.29 -3.02 11.48
N ARG A 20 16.45 -1.76 11.07
CA ARG A 20 17.37 -1.39 9.99
C ARG A 20 18.84 -1.74 10.28
N LEU A 21 19.27 -1.67 11.53
CA LEU A 21 20.62 -2.06 11.93
C LEU A 21 20.86 -3.56 11.89
N GLU A 22 19.82 -4.35 12.11
CA GLU A 22 19.94 -5.81 12.18
C GLU A 22 19.84 -6.48 10.81
N TYR A 23 18.97 -5.96 9.92
CA TYR A 23 18.80 -6.51 8.59
C TYR A 23 19.63 -5.71 7.57
N PRO A 24 20.54 -6.35 6.84
CA PRO A 24 21.37 -5.67 5.83
C PRO A 24 20.61 -5.45 4.52
N ASN A 25 21.20 -4.64 3.64
CA ASN A 25 20.80 -4.49 2.24
C ASN A 25 19.45 -3.81 2.00
N PHE A 26 19.01 -2.92 2.88
CA PHE A 26 17.87 -2.07 2.58
C PHE A 26 18.12 -1.16 1.39
N LYS A 27 17.20 -1.18 0.45
CA LYS A 27 17.08 -0.17 -0.61
C LYS A 27 16.14 0.93 -0.12
N THR A 28 16.56 2.17 -0.28
CA THR A 28 15.75 3.33 0.10
C THR A 28 14.98 3.83 -1.11
N ILE A 29 13.66 3.99 -0.96
CA ILE A 29 12.74 4.42 -2.00
C ILE A 29 11.93 5.61 -1.46
N GLN A 30 11.93 6.73 -2.19
CA GLN A 30 11.04 7.86 -1.89
C GLN A 30 9.68 7.58 -2.50
N MET A 31 8.66 7.60 -1.67
CA MET A 31 7.29 7.27 -2.04
C MET A 31 6.39 8.50 -1.92
N GLU A 32 5.73 8.88 -3.01
CA GLU A 32 4.66 9.86 -2.99
C GLU A 32 3.41 9.24 -3.62
N THR A 33 2.40 9.00 -2.80
CA THR A 33 1.17 8.30 -3.20
C THR A 33 -0.01 9.24 -3.19
N THR A 34 -0.77 9.24 -4.28
CA THR A 34 -2.10 9.88 -4.37
C THR A 34 -3.15 8.80 -4.58
N TYR A 35 -4.19 8.80 -3.76
CA TYR A 35 -5.34 7.92 -3.88
C TYR A 35 -6.49 8.63 -4.59
N TYR A 36 -7.19 7.89 -5.44
CA TYR A 36 -8.28 8.40 -6.26
C TYR A 36 -9.59 7.68 -5.92
N ASP A 37 -10.69 8.42 -6.08
CA ASP A 37 -12.04 7.86 -6.03
C ASP A 37 -12.93 8.58 -7.05
N THR A 38 -14.07 8.01 -7.34
CA THR A 38 -15.11 8.65 -8.15
C THR A 38 -15.76 9.81 -7.38
N PRO A 39 -16.40 10.78 -8.05
CA PRO A 39 -17.08 11.90 -7.38
C PRO A 39 -18.08 11.47 -6.31
N ASP A 40 -18.75 10.32 -6.51
CA ASP A 40 -19.71 9.74 -5.57
C ASP A 40 -19.09 8.74 -4.58
N GLY A 41 -17.77 8.46 -4.67
CA GLY A 41 -17.04 7.60 -3.73
C GLY A 41 -17.31 6.11 -3.86
N ILE A 42 -17.70 5.63 -5.05
CA ILE A 42 -18.08 4.21 -5.24
C ILE A 42 -16.91 3.26 -5.02
N LEU A 43 -15.70 3.63 -5.43
CA LEU A 43 -14.52 2.76 -5.25
C LEU A 43 -14.26 2.51 -3.76
N GLY A 44 -14.39 3.54 -2.94
CA GLY A 44 -14.26 3.41 -1.50
C GLY A 44 -15.32 2.51 -0.87
N ARG A 45 -16.58 2.61 -1.33
CA ARG A 45 -17.68 1.72 -0.85
C ARG A 45 -17.46 0.27 -1.23
N LEU A 46 -16.82 0.02 -2.39
CA LEU A 46 -16.46 -1.33 -2.85
C LEU A 46 -15.15 -1.85 -2.23
N HIS A 47 -14.49 -1.06 -1.38
CA HIS A 47 -13.16 -1.34 -0.85
C HIS A 47 -12.10 -1.53 -1.94
N TRP A 48 -12.30 -0.89 -3.09
CA TRP A 48 -11.31 -0.84 -4.15
C TRP A 48 -10.34 0.31 -3.92
N THR A 49 -9.09 0.11 -4.31
CA THR A 49 -8.06 1.13 -4.25
C THR A 49 -7.60 1.45 -5.67
N VAL A 50 -7.63 2.72 -6.04
CA VAL A 50 -6.95 3.26 -7.21
C VAL A 50 -5.94 4.27 -6.71
N ARG A 51 -4.66 4.08 -7.04
CA ARG A 51 -3.59 4.99 -6.64
C ARG A 51 -2.61 5.24 -7.79
N ARG A 52 -2.01 6.41 -7.76
CA ARG A 52 -0.77 6.72 -8.47
C ARG A 52 0.31 6.93 -7.42
N ARG A 53 1.47 6.34 -7.63
CA ARG A 53 2.61 6.45 -6.72
C ARG A 53 3.85 6.83 -7.52
N LEU A 54 4.59 7.81 -7.04
CA LEU A 54 5.94 8.07 -7.49
C LEU A 54 6.90 7.27 -6.62
N GLU A 55 7.74 6.45 -7.26
CA GLU A 55 8.78 5.62 -6.65
C GLU A 55 10.14 6.09 -7.17
N ASN A 56 10.85 6.90 -6.39
CA ASN A 56 12.06 7.60 -6.85
C ASN A 56 11.84 8.38 -8.17
N GLY A 57 10.65 8.94 -8.36
CA GLY A 57 10.27 9.69 -9.57
C GLY A 57 9.65 8.86 -10.69
N VAL A 58 9.66 7.53 -10.62
CA VAL A 58 8.92 6.66 -11.56
C VAL A 58 7.46 6.61 -11.14
N SER A 59 6.55 6.89 -12.08
CA SER A 59 5.12 6.91 -11.83
C SER A 59 4.50 5.53 -12.06
N VAL A 60 3.92 4.95 -10.99
CA VAL A 60 3.25 3.65 -11.01
C VAL A 60 1.79 3.81 -10.60
N CYS A 61 0.89 3.36 -11.46
CA CYS A 61 -0.55 3.31 -11.18
C CYS A 61 -0.94 1.89 -10.77
N THR A 62 -1.66 1.78 -9.66
CA THR A 62 -2.07 0.51 -9.06
C THR A 62 -3.58 0.46 -8.87
N VAL A 63 -4.17 -0.68 -9.15
CA VAL A 63 -5.54 -1.03 -8.73
C VAL A 63 -5.48 -2.24 -7.82
N LYS A 64 -6.17 -2.16 -6.67
CA LYS A 64 -6.38 -3.29 -5.75
C LYS A 64 -7.87 -3.49 -5.55
N THR A 65 -8.34 -4.74 -5.66
CA THR A 65 -9.75 -5.09 -5.44
C THR A 65 -9.86 -6.37 -4.62
N ASN A 66 -11.01 -6.59 -4.01
CA ASN A 66 -11.32 -7.89 -3.43
C ASN A 66 -11.72 -8.84 -4.57
N LEU A 67 -11.20 -10.07 -4.54
CA LEU A 67 -11.55 -11.14 -5.47
C LEU A 67 -12.71 -11.97 -4.92
N PRO A 68 -13.44 -12.74 -5.78
CA PRO A 68 -14.57 -13.57 -5.35
C PRO A 68 -14.23 -14.62 -4.29
N ASP A 69 -12.99 -15.08 -4.24
CA ASP A 69 -12.48 -16.03 -3.24
C ASP A 69 -12.08 -15.36 -1.91
N GLY A 70 -12.31 -14.05 -1.78
CA GLY A 70 -11.95 -13.26 -0.60
C GLY A 70 -10.50 -12.81 -0.54
N SER A 71 -9.66 -13.22 -1.49
CA SER A 71 -8.29 -12.73 -1.61
C SER A 71 -8.25 -11.32 -2.20
N ARG A 72 -7.07 -10.69 -2.19
CA ARG A 72 -6.86 -9.38 -2.77
C ARG A 72 -6.07 -9.48 -4.07
N GLY A 73 -6.67 -8.97 -5.15
CA GLY A 73 -5.99 -8.81 -6.44
C GLY A 73 -5.29 -7.47 -6.52
N GLU A 74 -4.10 -7.46 -7.11
CA GLU A 74 -3.32 -6.26 -7.40
C GLU A 74 -2.81 -6.27 -8.84
N TRP A 75 -2.94 -5.12 -9.50
CA TRP A 75 -2.45 -4.87 -10.86
C TRP A 75 -1.73 -3.52 -10.87
N GLU A 76 -0.55 -3.50 -11.46
CA GLU A 76 0.28 -2.30 -11.54
C GLU A 76 0.78 -2.08 -12.96
N VAL A 77 0.94 -0.81 -13.31
CA VAL A 77 1.53 -0.40 -14.60
C VAL A 77 2.21 0.96 -14.44
N GLU A 78 3.36 1.14 -15.09
CA GLU A 78 3.99 2.44 -15.21
C GLU A 78 3.13 3.32 -16.13
N ALA A 79 2.65 4.44 -15.58
CA ALA A 79 1.89 5.45 -16.32
C ALA A 79 1.91 6.77 -15.53
N ASP A 80 1.95 7.90 -16.25
CA ASP A 80 1.96 9.22 -15.62
C ASP A 80 0.57 9.65 -15.15
N GLU A 81 -0.47 9.18 -15.82
CA GLU A 81 -1.85 9.51 -15.50
C GLU A 81 -2.69 8.26 -15.23
N VAL A 82 -3.52 8.33 -14.18
CA VAL A 82 -4.42 7.22 -13.82
C VAL A 82 -5.38 6.89 -14.98
N ALA A 83 -5.90 7.89 -15.68
CA ALA A 83 -6.83 7.68 -16.80
C ALA A 83 -6.22 6.83 -17.92
N GLU A 84 -4.93 6.99 -18.20
CA GLU A 84 -4.19 6.18 -19.19
C GLU A 84 -3.90 4.77 -18.69
N ALA A 85 -3.72 4.63 -17.38
CA ALA A 85 -3.42 3.36 -16.74
C ALA A 85 -4.62 2.40 -16.75
N LEU A 86 -5.85 2.91 -16.55
CA LEU A 86 -7.04 2.08 -16.32
C LEU A 86 -7.29 1.04 -17.42
N PRO A 87 -7.30 1.38 -18.73
CA PRO A 87 -7.51 0.39 -19.80
C PRO A 87 -6.40 -0.67 -19.82
N ARG A 88 -5.16 -0.29 -19.53
CA ARG A 88 -4.01 -1.22 -19.47
C ARG A 88 -4.13 -2.18 -18.30
N LEU A 89 -4.53 -1.68 -17.12
CA LEU A 89 -4.76 -2.51 -15.94
C LEU A 89 -5.89 -3.52 -16.17
N VAL A 90 -6.98 -3.10 -16.85
CA VAL A 90 -8.07 -4.01 -17.24
C VAL A 90 -7.59 -5.07 -18.24
N SER A 91 -6.78 -4.70 -19.23
CA SER A 91 -6.20 -5.68 -20.16
C SER A 91 -5.27 -6.69 -19.48
N MET A 92 -4.72 -6.35 -18.31
CA MET A 92 -3.94 -7.24 -17.46
C MET A 92 -4.79 -8.11 -16.52
N GLY A 93 -6.12 -7.97 -16.56
CA GLY A 93 -7.07 -8.75 -15.80
C GLY A 93 -7.70 -8.05 -14.59
N ALA A 94 -7.49 -6.74 -14.41
CA ALA A 94 -8.29 -5.98 -13.44
C ALA A 94 -9.78 -6.00 -13.85
N PRO A 95 -10.73 -5.91 -12.90
CA PRO A 95 -12.15 -6.00 -13.22
C PRO A 95 -12.61 -4.94 -14.23
N GLU A 96 -13.31 -5.35 -15.30
CA GLU A 96 -13.83 -4.45 -16.34
C GLU A 96 -14.76 -3.36 -15.78
N ALA A 97 -15.48 -3.66 -14.70
CA ALA A 97 -16.33 -2.70 -14.00
C ALA A 97 -15.58 -1.43 -13.56
N LEU A 98 -14.25 -1.50 -13.42
CA LEU A 98 -13.40 -0.36 -13.11
C LEU A 98 -13.58 0.78 -14.14
N LEU A 99 -13.65 0.45 -15.44
CA LEU A 99 -13.84 1.45 -16.51
C LEU A 99 -15.22 2.11 -16.41
N ALA A 100 -16.26 1.30 -16.16
CA ALA A 100 -17.60 1.83 -16.00
C ALA A 100 -17.73 2.75 -14.78
N TYR A 101 -17.18 2.38 -13.63
CA TYR A 101 -17.19 3.21 -12.43
C TYR A 101 -16.38 4.50 -12.63
N SER A 102 -15.26 4.43 -13.35
CA SER A 102 -14.37 5.58 -13.58
C SER A 102 -14.84 6.50 -14.73
N ALA A 103 -15.90 6.16 -15.44
CA ALA A 103 -16.38 6.92 -16.61
C ALA A 103 -16.76 8.39 -16.28
N GLN A 104 -17.15 8.69 -15.04
CA GLN A 104 -17.42 10.04 -14.56
C GLN A 104 -16.15 10.81 -14.10
N GLY A 105 -14.98 10.23 -14.32
CA GLY A 105 -13.69 10.72 -13.89
C GLY A 105 -13.32 10.27 -12.48
N LEU A 106 -12.02 10.35 -12.20
CA LEU A 106 -11.44 10.09 -10.89
C LEU A 106 -10.90 11.40 -10.30
N ARG A 107 -11.04 11.56 -8.99
CA ARG A 107 -10.53 12.72 -8.26
C ARG A 107 -9.54 12.28 -7.19
N PRO A 108 -8.43 13.03 -6.99
CA PRO A 108 -7.55 12.80 -5.85
C PRO A 108 -8.32 13.07 -4.55
N THR A 109 -8.15 12.19 -3.58
CA THR A 109 -8.87 12.25 -2.30
C THR A 109 -7.95 12.44 -1.10
N CYS A 110 -6.90 11.66 -1.03
CA CYS A 110 -5.91 11.67 0.05
C CYS A 110 -4.60 11.08 -0.45
N GLY A 111 -3.58 11.02 0.41
CA GLY A 111 -2.27 10.55 -0.03
C GLY A 111 -1.36 10.12 1.11
N ALA A 112 -0.11 9.86 0.76
CA ALA A 112 0.98 9.62 1.69
C ALA A 112 2.31 10.04 1.06
N ARG A 113 3.21 10.61 1.85
CA ARG A 113 4.62 10.85 1.48
C ARG A 113 5.50 10.17 2.52
N PHE A 114 6.33 9.27 2.09
CA PHE A 114 7.18 8.53 3.01
C PHE A 114 8.43 7.98 2.33
N THR A 115 9.42 7.70 3.15
CA THR A 115 10.58 6.93 2.76
C THR A 115 10.32 5.48 3.11
N ARG A 116 10.45 4.59 2.12
CA ARG A 116 10.45 3.13 2.31
C ARG A 116 11.89 2.64 2.29
N ASN A 117 12.27 1.89 3.32
CA ASN A 117 13.46 1.05 3.26
C ASN A 117 12.98 -0.39 3.10
N ALA A 118 13.29 -1.03 1.98
CA ALA A 118 12.85 -2.38 1.65
C ALA A 118 14.04 -3.33 1.49
N ALA A 119 13.96 -4.52 2.06
CA ALA A 119 14.96 -5.57 1.95
C ALA A 119 14.30 -6.94 1.79
N MET A 120 14.90 -7.78 0.95
CA MET A 120 14.52 -9.20 0.89
C MET A 120 15.07 -9.92 2.11
N VAL A 121 14.19 -10.63 2.80
CA VAL A 121 14.46 -11.36 4.05
C VAL A 121 13.93 -12.79 3.96
N ASN A 122 14.06 -13.57 5.03
CA ASN A 122 13.53 -14.93 5.10
C ASN A 122 13.99 -15.81 3.91
N GLY A 123 15.29 -15.73 3.56
CA GLY A 123 15.84 -16.46 2.42
C GLY A 123 15.28 -16.04 1.05
N GLY A 124 14.87 -14.79 0.90
CA GLY A 124 14.28 -14.24 -0.32
C GLY A 124 12.78 -14.52 -0.48
N ARG A 125 12.11 -15.06 0.56
CA ARG A 125 10.68 -15.38 0.50
C ARG A 125 9.77 -14.21 0.85
N SER A 126 10.27 -13.27 1.64
CA SER A 126 9.51 -12.10 2.11
C SER A 126 10.27 -10.81 1.84
N GLU A 127 9.54 -9.74 1.59
CA GLU A 127 10.06 -8.37 1.65
C GLU A 127 9.71 -7.78 3.01
N LEU A 128 10.72 -7.21 3.67
CA LEU A 128 10.57 -6.41 4.86
C LEU A 128 10.67 -4.94 4.46
N ALA A 129 9.58 -4.19 4.66
CA ALA A 129 9.54 -2.77 4.38
C ALA A 129 9.36 -1.95 5.67
N LEU A 130 10.16 -0.89 5.79
CA LEU A 130 10.13 0.06 6.89
C LEU A 130 9.71 1.41 6.32
N ASP A 131 8.50 1.85 6.63
CA ASP A 131 7.92 3.09 6.11
C ASP A 131 7.93 4.18 7.17
N SER A 132 8.46 5.35 6.84
CA SER A 132 8.49 6.53 7.71
C SER A 132 8.17 7.80 6.94
N GLY A 133 7.18 8.56 7.40
CA GLY A 133 6.73 9.78 6.74
C GLY A 133 5.41 10.29 7.26
N VAL A 134 4.49 10.66 6.35
CA VAL A 134 3.18 11.22 6.68
C VAL A 134 2.06 10.68 5.80
N LEU A 135 0.88 10.56 6.37
CA LEU A 135 -0.41 10.41 5.69
C LEU A 135 -1.02 11.79 5.46
N LEU A 136 -1.70 11.97 4.34
CA LEU A 136 -2.23 13.26 3.88
C LEU A 136 -3.73 13.13 3.61
N GLY A 137 -4.55 13.98 4.23
CA GLY A 137 -6.00 13.99 3.98
C GLY A 137 -6.68 15.22 4.57
N GLY A 138 -7.63 15.80 3.84
CA GLY A 138 -8.40 16.95 4.31
C GLY A 138 -7.58 18.17 4.76
N GLY A 139 -6.41 18.40 4.13
CA GLY A 139 -5.47 19.45 4.52
C GLY A 139 -4.68 19.15 5.80
N LYS A 140 -4.76 17.93 6.34
CA LYS A 140 -4.06 17.49 7.55
C LYS A 140 -2.95 16.51 7.19
N GLU A 141 -1.96 16.45 8.06
CA GLU A 141 -0.89 15.43 8.03
C GLU A 141 -0.92 14.61 9.32
N GLU A 142 -0.72 13.29 9.22
CA GLU A 142 -0.58 12.38 10.35
C GLU A 142 0.72 11.58 10.19
N PRO A 143 1.54 11.44 11.24
CA PRO A 143 2.76 10.65 11.17
C PRO A 143 2.49 9.21 10.72
N LEU A 144 3.34 8.72 9.82
CA LEU A 144 3.38 7.34 9.37
C LEU A 144 4.68 6.70 9.85
N CYS A 145 4.57 5.63 10.63
CA CYS A 145 5.69 4.80 11.03
C CYS A 145 5.21 3.34 11.07
N GLU A 146 5.66 2.50 10.14
CA GLU A 146 5.04 1.21 9.86
C GLU A 146 6.09 0.18 9.42
N VAL A 147 5.90 -1.07 9.84
CA VAL A 147 6.63 -2.24 9.34
C VAL A 147 5.66 -3.08 8.53
N GLU A 148 6.04 -3.44 7.31
CA GLU A 148 5.30 -4.38 6.46
C GLU A 148 6.16 -5.61 6.19
N VAL A 149 5.54 -6.78 6.22
CA VAL A 149 6.15 -8.05 5.79
C VAL A 149 5.27 -8.61 4.70
N GLU A 150 5.75 -8.58 3.47
CA GLU A 150 5.02 -9.03 2.29
C GLU A 150 5.60 -10.34 1.75
N GLN A 151 4.73 -11.29 1.45
CA GLN A 151 5.11 -12.53 0.79
C GLN A 151 5.52 -12.27 -0.67
N LYS A 152 6.73 -12.71 -1.03
CA LYS A 152 7.19 -12.68 -2.42
C LYS A 152 7.27 -14.09 -3.02
N GLN A 153 7.57 -15.08 -2.18
CA GLN A 153 7.63 -16.50 -2.53
C GLN A 153 7.24 -17.36 -1.32
N GLY A 154 7.03 -18.67 -1.54
CA GLY A 154 6.69 -19.61 -0.47
C GLY A 154 5.23 -19.53 -0.04
N THR A 155 4.97 -19.76 1.25
CA THR A 155 3.61 -19.85 1.80
C THR A 155 3.30 -18.70 2.77
N ASP A 156 1.98 -18.47 3.00
CA ASP A 156 1.49 -17.49 3.98
C ASP A 156 2.03 -17.81 5.38
N GLU A 157 2.11 -19.11 5.73
CA GLU A 157 2.60 -19.57 7.03
C GLU A 157 4.08 -19.23 7.25
N GLU A 158 4.92 -19.36 6.22
CA GLU A 158 6.35 -19.00 6.30
C GLU A 158 6.50 -17.48 6.55
N THR A 159 5.72 -16.66 5.84
CA THR A 159 5.71 -15.21 6.02
C THR A 159 5.16 -14.82 7.39
N ALA A 160 4.07 -15.46 7.84
CA ALA A 160 3.49 -15.23 9.17
C ALA A 160 4.45 -15.63 10.30
N CYS A 161 5.17 -16.75 10.13
CA CYS A 161 6.17 -17.19 11.11
C CYS A 161 7.32 -16.17 11.24
N PHE A 162 7.84 -15.68 10.12
CA PHE A 162 8.85 -14.63 10.12
C PHE A 162 8.36 -13.34 10.77
N ALA A 163 7.15 -12.88 10.41
CA ALA A 163 6.53 -11.69 11.00
C ALA A 163 6.29 -11.84 12.51
N LYS A 164 5.94 -13.04 12.97
CA LYS A 164 5.81 -13.34 14.42
C LYS A 164 7.13 -13.15 15.17
N VAL A 165 8.24 -13.64 14.62
CA VAL A 165 9.58 -13.44 15.21
C VAL A 165 9.88 -11.94 15.35
N LEU A 166 9.60 -11.14 14.32
CA LEU A 166 9.77 -9.68 14.40
C LEU A 166 8.88 -9.06 15.47
N THR A 167 7.61 -9.49 15.54
CA THR A 167 6.63 -8.98 16.51
C THR A 167 7.10 -9.24 17.95
N GLU A 168 7.54 -10.45 18.24
CA GLU A 168 8.03 -10.84 19.56
C GLU A 168 9.32 -10.09 19.95
N LYS A 169 10.23 -9.92 18.97
CA LYS A 169 11.52 -9.29 19.20
C LYS A 169 11.44 -7.79 19.42
N TYR A 170 10.60 -7.09 18.64
CA TYR A 170 10.54 -5.62 18.63
C TYR A 170 9.28 -5.04 19.28
N GLY A 171 8.36 -5.89 19.76
CA GLY A 171 7.10 -5.44 20.35
C GLY A 171 6.18 -4.76 19.34
N LEU A 172 6.14 -5.25 18.09
CA LEU A 172 5.32 -4.66 17.04
C LEU A 172 3.83 -4.89 17.32
N VAL A 173 3.03 -3.85 17.04
CA VAL A 173 1.56 -3.89 17.22
C VAL A 173 0.89 -4.02 15.86
N PRO A 174 0.00 -5.01 15.64
CA PRO A 174 -0.71 -5.16 14.36
C PRO A 174 -1.42 -3.87 13.94
N GLN A 175 -1.28 -3.48 12.66
CA GLN A 175 -1.96 -2.34 12.05
C GLN A 175 -2.99 -2.82 11.01
N PRO A 176 -4.26 -3.03 11.41
CA PRO A 176 -5.27 -3.60 10.49
C PRO A 176 -5.71 -2.62 9.39
N LYS A 177 -5.57 -1.31 9.64
CA LYS A 177 -6.02 -0.29 8.69
C LYS A 177 -4.93 -0.01 7.64
N SER A 178 -5.33 0.04 6.37
CA SER A 178 -4.43 0.45 5.28
C SER A 178 -4.05 1.94 5.37
N LYS A 179 -2.95 2.33 4.71
CA LYS A 179 -2.56 3.74 4.54
C LYS A 179 -3.72 4.58 3.96
N LEU A 180 -4.43 4.05 2.94
CA LEU A 180 -5.62 4.69 2.38
C LEU A 180 -6.71 4.92 3.43
N ALA A 181 -7.05 3.90 4.21
CA ALA A 181 -8.12 4.02 5.22
C ALA A 181 -7.78 5.06 6.30
N ARG A 182 -6.52 5.11 6.72
CA ARG A 182 -6.04 6.11 7.69
C ARG A 182 -5.99 7.51 7.10
N ALA A 183 -5.43 7.68 5.89
CA ALA A 183 -5.39 8.98 5.22
C ALA A 183 -6.79 9.52 4.93
N ARG A 184 -7.73 8.66 4.53
CA ARG A 184 -9.14 9.03 4.31
C ARG A 184 -9.83 9.47 5.60
N ALA A 185 -9.49 8.89 6.74
CA ALA A 185 -10.05 9.28 8.05
C ALA A 185 -9.65 10.70 8.48
N LEU A 186 -8.63 11.31 7.88
CA LEU A 186 -8.23 12.70 8.11
C LEU A 186 -9.17 13.70 7.41
N ILE A 187 -9.92 13.25 6.40
CA ILE A 187 -10.87 14.11 5.67
C ILE A 187 -12.09 14.35 6.56
N PRO A 188 -12.45 15.60 6.85
CA PRO A 188 -13.66 15.90 7.61
C PRO A 188 -14.88 15.29 6.92
N ASN A 189 -15.74 14.64 7.70
CA ASN A 189 -17.05 14.22 7.18
C ASN A 189 -17.80 15.49 6.76
N SER A 190 -18.11 15.59 5.46
CA SER A 190 -19.05 16.63 5.00
C SER A 190 -20.39 16.37 5.71
N LYS A 191 -20.80 17.32 6.54
CA LYS A 191 -22.14 17.31 7.16
C LYS A 191 -23.20 17.55 6.10
#